data_5f23612838daa91908882b02e9b43e36
#
_entry.id   5f23612838daa91908882b02e9b43e36
#
_cell.length_a   1.000
_cell.length_b   1.000
_cell.length_c   1.000
_cell.angle_alpha   90.00
_cell.angle_beta   90.00
_cell.angle_gamma   90.00
#
_symmetry.space_group_name_H-M   'P 1'
#
loop_
_entity.id
_entity.type
_entity.pdbx_description
1 polymer ?
#
loop_
_entity_poly.entity_id
_entity_poly.type
_entity_poly.pdbx_seq_one_letter_code
_entity_poly.pdbx_strand_id
1 'polypeptide(L)'
;MVKYNINLEGKTVLVTGAAGFIGSNLVKRLFHDVNNIKVIGIDSITDYYDVNIKYERLKEIEALHGDWTFVHASIADKDAVEKIFTENKIAVVVNLAAQAGVRYSITNPDAYIQSNLIGFYNILEACRHHEVEHLVYASSSSVYGSNKKVPYSTDDKVDNPVSLYAATKKSNELMAHAYSKLYNIPSTGLRFFTVYGPAGRPDMAYFGFTNKLVKG
;
A
#
# COMPACT_ATOMS: atom_id res chain seq x y z
N MET A 1 1.32 -25.29 -10.65
CA MET A 1 2.10 -24.92 -9.44
C MET A 1 2.55 -23.49 -9.60
N VAL A 2 2.11 -22.58 -8.70
CA VAL A 2 2.61 -21.19 -8.73
C VAL A 2 4.09 -21.23 -8.36
N LYS A 3 4.95 -20.80 -9.26
CA LYS A 3 6.38 -20.73 -9.00
C LYS A 3 6.64 -19.44 -8.23
N TYR A 4 6.93 -19.55 -6.95
CA TYR A 4 7.38 -18.41 -6.16
C TYR A 4 8.77 -17.99 -6.66
N ASN A 5 8.90 -16.75 -7.07
CA ASN A 5 10.15 -16.25 -7.63
C ASN A 5 11.10 -15.70 -6.56
N ILE A 6 10.60 -15.44 -5.33
CA ILE A 6 11.36 -14.81 -4.24
C ILE A 6 11.10 -15.58 -2.94
N ASN A 7 12.17 -16.01 -2.27
CA ASN A 7 12.12 -16.43 -0.88
C ASN A 7 12.35 -15.19 0.01
N LEU A 8 11.48 -14.96 0.99
CA LEU A 8 11.57 -13.81 1.89
C LEU A 8 12.45 -14.06 3.13
N GLU A 9 12.84 -15.32 3.40
CA GLU A 9 13.68 -15.66 4.54
C GLU A 9 15.02 -14.92 4.50
N GLY A 10 15.36 -14.27 5.61
CA GLY A 10 16.60 -13.48 5.74
C GLY A 10 16.61 -12.17 4.95
N LYS A 11 15.48 -11.74 4.37
CA LYS A 11 15.42 -10.51 3.56
C LYS A 11 14.84 -9.33 4.33
N THR A 12 15.16 -8.13 3.83
CA THR A 12 14.53 -6.89 4.30
C THR A 12 13.38 -6.52 3.38
N VAL A 13 12.20 -6.31 3.96
CA VAL A 13 10.99 -5.90 3.27
C VAL A 13 10.57 -4.51 3.73
N LEU A 14 10.37 -3.60 2.79
CA LEU A 14 9.76 -2.29 3.07
C LEU A 14 8.25 -2.39 2.87
N VAL A 15 7.47 -2.06 3.90
CA VAL A 15 6.02 -1.94 3.84
C VAL A 15 5.63 -0.47 4.02
N THR A 16 5.12 0.17 2.97
CA THR A 16 4.58 1.52 3.08
C THR A 16 3.10 1.48 3.47
N GLY A 17 2.64 2.47 4.22
CA GLY A 17 1.30 2.42 4.82
C GLY A 17 1.20 1.38 5.94
N ALA A 18 2.29 1.18 6.67
CA ALA A 18 2.45 0.10 7.65
C ALA A 18 1.53 0.23 8.88
N ALA A 19 1.14 1.44 9.27
CA ALA A 19 0.16 1.68 10.32
C ALA A 19 -1.30 1.61 9.82
N GLY A 20 -1.49 1.42 8.50
CA GLY A 20 -2.80 1.22 7.89
C GLY A 20 -3.37 -0.18 8.19
N PHE A 21 -4.66 -0.36 7.87
CA PHE A 21 -5.37 -1.63 8.06
C PHE A 21 -4.66 -2.82 7.38
N ILE A 22 -4.41 -2.73 6.08
CA ILE A 22 -3.80 -3.82 5.32
C ILE A 22 -2.32 -3.97 5.69
N GLY A 23 -1.59 -2.84 5.80
CA GLY A 23 -0.16 -2.84 6.09
C GLY A 23 0.18 -3.47 7.43
N SER A 24 -0.53 -3.11 8.50
CA SER A 24 -0.28 -3.67 9.83
C SER A 24 -0.56 -5.18 9.90
N ASN A 25 -1.65 -5.63 9.25
CA ASN A 25 -1.95 -7.07 9.19
C ASN A 25 -0.92 -7.84 8.34
N LEU A 26 -0.43 -7.23 7.25
CA LEU A 26 0.65 -7.82 6.46
C LEU A 26 1.94 -7.96 7.29
N VAL A 27 2.36 -6.91 8.00
CA VAL A 27 3.58 -6.95 8.84
C VAL A 27 3.46 -8.05 9.89
N LYS A 28 2.33 -8.13 10.60
CA LYS A 28 2.07 -9.20 11.58
C LYS A 28 2.17 -10.59 10.93
N ARG A 29 1.62 -10.74 9.73
CA ARG A 29 1.66 -12.01 9.00
C ARG A 29 3.07 -12.37 8.53
N LEU A 30 3.87 -11.40 8.09
CA LEU A 30 5.26 -11.61 7.71
C LEU A 30 6.09 -12.13 8.89
N PHE A 31 5.96 -11.56 10.09
CA PHE A 31 6.65 -12.05 11.27
C PHE A 31 6.19 -13.43 11.74
N HIS A 32 4.93 -13.79 11.46
CA HIS A 32 4.41 -15.11 11.79
C HIS A 32 4.91 -16.20 10.83
N ASP A 33 4.96 -15.91 9.53
CA ASP A 33 5.13 -16.92 8.47
C ASP A 33 6.56 -17.00 7.92
N VAL A 34 7.41 -16.00 8.16
CA VAL A 34 8.74 -15.90 7.53
C VAL A 34 9.82 -15.79 8.60
N ASN A 35 10.76 -16.75 8.59
CA ASN A 35 11.90 -16.74 9.51
C ASN A 35 12.93 -15.67 9.14
N ASN A 36 13.54 -15.06 10.17
CA ASN A 36 14.66 -14.12 10.00
C ASN A 36 14.37 -12.94 9.06
N ILE A 37 13.10 -12.53 8.92
CA ILE A 37 12.72 -11.40 8.11
C ILE A 37 12.96 -10.09 8.88
N LYS A 38 13.53 -9.09 8.20
CA LYS A 38 13.54 -7.69 8.67
C LYS A 38 12.43 -6.92 7.96
N VAL A 39 11.60 -6.20 8.72
CA VAL A 39 10.54 -5.36 8.14
C VAL A 39 10.75 -3.91 8.53
N ILE A 40 10.78 -3.04 7.53
CA ILE A 40 10.78 -1.59 7.71
C ILE A 40 9.40 -1.09 7.32
N GLY A 41 8.73 -0.38 8.23
CA GLY A 41 7.45 0.25 7.97
C GLY A 41 7.61 1.76 7.83
N ILE A 42 6.93 2.36 6.86
CA ILE A 42 6.78 3.82 6.76
C ILE A 42 5.30 4.17 6.69
N ASP A 43 4.89 5.17 7.48
CA ASP A 43 3.53 5.72 7.47
C ASP A 43 3.55 7.18 7.93
N SER A 44 2.73 8.02 7.33
CA SER A 44 2.61 9.44 7.67
C SER A 44 1.63 9.71 8.81
N ILE A 45 0.95 8.68 9.32
CA ILE A 45 -0.02 8.76 10.42
C ILE A 45 -1.05 9.89 10.20
N THR A 46 -1.59 9.99 8.97
CA THR A 46 -2.59 11.03 8.66
C THR A 46 -3.84 10.91 9.53
N ASP A 47 -4.49 12.04 9.81
CA ASP A 47 -5.70 12.18 10.60
C ASP A 47 -7.00 11.94 9.80
N TYR A 48 -6.92 11.26 8.67
CA TYR A 48 -8.08 10.89 7.84
C TYR A 48 -9.15 10.12 8.64
N TYR A 49 -8.72 9.37 9.64
CA TYR A 49 -9.55 8.79 10.71
C TYR A 49 -8.74 8.79 12.01
N ASP A 50 -9.37 8.41 13.14
CA ASP A 50 -8.74 8.43 14.46
C ASP A 50 -7.33 7.79 14.44
N VAL A 51 -6.32 8.62 14.70
CA VAL A 51 -4.91 8.23 14.69
C VAL A 51 -4.57 7.20 15.78
N ASN A 52 -5.34 7.14 16.87
CA ASN A 52 -5.12 6.16 17.92
C ASN A 52 -5.23 4.73 17.40
N ILE A 53 -6.12 4.48 16.43
CA ILE A 53 -6.25 3.19 15.78
C ILE A 53 -4.94 2.79 15.07
N LYS A 54 -4.22 3.75 14.50
CA LYS A 54 -2.92 3.51 13.85
C LYS A 54 -1.84 3.20 14.87
N TYR A 55 -1.80 3.95 15.97
CA TYR A 55 -0.86 3.69 17.06
C TYR A 55 -1.11 2.33 17.74
N GLU A 56 -2.35 1.93 17.95
CA GLU A 56 -2.64 0.60 18.48
C GLU A 56 -2.16 -0.53 17.55
N ARG A 57 -2.31 -0.38 16.23
CA ARG A 57 -1.77 -1.33 15.26
C ARG A 57 -0.24 -1.42 15.31
N LEU A 58 0.45 -0.29 15.51
CA LEU A 58 1.91 -0.26 15.67
C LEU A 58 2.33 -0.97 16.96
N LYS A 59 1.65 -0.73 18.08
CA LYS A 59 1.90 -1.44 19.34
C LYS A 59 1.72 -2.96 19.21
N GLU A 60 0.69 -3.40 18.46
CA GLU A 60 0.50 -4.83 18.18
C GLU A 60 1.68 -5.43 17.40
N ILE A 61 2.27 -4.68 16.45
CA ILE A 61 3.45 -5.11 15.71
C ILE A 61 4.67 -5.17 16.63
N GLU A 62 4.91 -4.13 17.43
CA GLU A 62 6.02 -4.05 18.38
C GLU A 62 6.00 -5.20 19.39
N ALA A 63 4.81 -5.60 19.85
CA ALA A 63 4.62 -6.71 20.77
C ALA A 63 5.02 -8.09 20.20
N LEU A 64 5.23 -8.21 18.88
CA LEU A 64 5.71 -9.45 18.28
C LEU A 64 7.23 -9.64 18.39
N HIS A 65 7.97 -8.61 18.85
CA HIS A 65 9.42 -8.63 19.02
C HIS A 65 10.21 -9.08 17.79
N GLY A 66 9.67 -8.85 16.57
CA GLY A 66 10.38 -9.09 15.31
C GLY A 66 11.44 -8.02 15.02
N ASP A 67 12.27 -8.24 14.00
CA ASP A 67 13.21 -7.20 13.50
C ASP A 67 12.42 -6.11 12.75
N TRP A 68 11.91 -5.16 13.53
CA TRP A 68 11.00 -4.10 13.13
C TRP A 68 11.62 -2.72 13.29
N THR A 69 11.50 -1.93 12.23
CA THR A 69 11.83 -0.50 12.27
C THR A 69 10.66 0.30 11.72
N PHE A 70 10.16 1.28 12.47
CA PHE A 70 9.12 2.18 12.01
C PHE A 70 9.67 3.57 11.71
N VAL A 71 9.33 4.10 10.53
CA VAL A 71 9.67 5.46 10.09
C VAL A 71 8.40 6.28 9.96
N HIS A 72 8.25 7.28 10.80
CA HIS A 72 7.13 8.22 10.74
C HIS A 72 7.44 9.30 9.69
N ALA A 73 7.07 9.05 8.45
CA ALA A 73 7.26 9.98 7.33
C ALA A 73 6.25 9.71 6.20
N SER A 74 6.10 10.66 5.30
CA SER A 74 5.32 10.50 4.07
C SER A 74 6.19 9.90 2.96
N ILE A 75 5.62 9.01 2.14
CA ILE A 75 6.29 8.57 0.90
C ILE A 75 6.43 9.68 -0.14
N ALA A 76 5.69 10.81 0.02
CA ALA A 76 5.89 12.01 -0.79
C ALA A 76 7.16 12.80 -0.40
N ASP A 77 7.70 12.54 0.79
CA ASP A 77 9.02 13.05 1.21
C ASP A 77 10.11 12.18 0.57
N LYS A 78 10.71 12.74 -0.49
CA LYS A 78 11.73 12.05 -1.28
C LYS A 78 12.97 11.73 -0.45
N ASP A 79 13.40 12.64 0.41
CA ASP A 79 14.63 12.49 1.20
C ASP A 79 14.43 11.40 2.27
N ALA A 80 13.24 11.34 2.89
CA ALA A 80 12.91 10.28 3.83
C ALA A 80 12.88 8.90 3.15
N VAL A 81 12.32 8.80 1.96
CA VAL A 81 12.32 7.55 1.18
C VAL A 81 13.75 7.15 0.81
N GLU A 82 14.54 8.07 0.24
CA GLU A 82 15.92 7.79 -0.17
C GLU A 82 16.79 7.35 1.01
N LYS A 83 16.62 7.98 2.17
CA LYS A 83 17.33 7.59 3.40
C LYS A 83 17.05 6.13 3.78
N ILE A 84 15.78 5.70 3.73
CA ILE A 84 15.42 4.30 4.04
C ILE A 84 16.18 3.33 3.14
N PHE A 85 16.24 3.58 1.84
CA PHE A 85 16.90 2.69 0.90
C PHE A 85 18.42 2.74 0.99
N THR A 86 19.01 3.91 1.30
CA THR A 86 20.45 4.08 1.48
C THR A 86 20.95 3.36 2.74
N GLU A 87 20.20 3.44 3.83
CA GLU A 87 20.56 2.82 5.12
C GLU A 87 20.25 1.31 5.17
N ASN A 88 19.45 0.78 4.23
CA ASN A 88 18.99 -0.60 4.28
C ASN A 88 19.00 -1.25 2.89
N LYS A 89 19.48 -2.48 2.81
CA LYS A 89 19.39 -3.27 1.59
C LYS A 89 17.96 -3.85 1.45
N ILE A 90 17.05 -3.06 0.87
CA ILE A 90 15.68 -3.47 0.66
C ILE A 90 15.61 -4.49 -0.49
N ALA A 91 15.13 -5.70 -0.21
CA ALA A 91 14.93 -6.73 -1.24
C ALA A 91 13.53 -6.63 -1.88
N VAL A 92 12.50 -6.39 -1.08
CA VAL A 92 11.11 -6.33 -1.56
C VAL A 92 10.43 -5.08 -1.01
N VAL A 93 9.68 -4.41 -1.88
CA VAL A 93 8.82 -3.28 -1.49
C VAL A 93 7.36 -3.69 -1.63
N VAL A 94 6.57 -3.48 -0.57
CA VAL A 94 5.11 -3.59 -0.60
C VAL A 94 4.51 -2.20 -0.39
N ASN A 95 4.14 -1.54 -1.49
CA ASN A 95 3.61 -0.18 -1.46
C ASN A 95 2.09 -0.17 -1.28
N LEU A 96 1.66 0.04 -0.02
CA LEU A 96 0.26 0.16 0.37
C LEU A 96 -0.11 1.59 0.77
N ALA A 97 0.88 2.46 1.02
CA ALA A 97 0.64 3.87 1.34
C ALA A 97 -0.09 4.56 0.19
N ALA A 98 -1.21 5.13 0.50
CA ALA A 98 -2.02 5.91 -0.42
C ALA A 98 -3.09 6.68 0.36
N GLN A 99 -3.53 7.81 -0.18
CA GLN A 99 -4.82 8.35 0.20
C GLN A 99 -5.90 7.51 -0.46
N ALA A 100 -6.72 6.83 0.34
CA ALA A 100 -7.81 5.98 -0.11
C ALA A 100 -9.17 6.68 0.06
N GLY A 101 -10.21 6.13 -0.59
CA GLY A 101 -11.57 6.64 -0.51
C GLY A 101 -11.97 7.49 -1.73
N VAL A 102 -13.00 7.02 -2.46
CA VAL A 102 -13.47 7.71 -3.68
C VAL A 102 -14.07 9.07 -3.35
N ARG A 103 -14.89 9.16 -2.29
CA ARG A 103 -15.61 10.41 -1.96
C ARG A 103 -14.68 11.50 -1.47
N TYR A 104 -13.69 11.19 -0.67
CA TYR A 104 -12.73 12.16 -0.14
C TYR A 104 -11.89 12.79 -1.25
N SER A 105 -11.69 12.11 -2.39
CA SER A 105 -10.98 12.69 -3.54
C SER A 105 -11.69 13.88 -4.19
N ILE A 106 -12.98 14.08 -3.88
CA ILE A 106 -13.75 15.24 -4.36
C ILE A 106 -13.44 16.48 -3.51
N THR A 107 -13.30 16.30 -2.19
CA THR A 107 -13.13 17.41 -1.24
C THR A 107 -11.67 17.72 -0.94
N ASN A 108 -10.76 16.76 -1.08
CA ASN A 108 -9.32 16.94 -0.84
C ASN A 108 -8.49 16.24 -1.94
N PRO A 109 -8.50 16.76 -3.19
CA PRO A 109 -7.78 16.17 -4.31
C PRO A 109 -6.26 16.18 -4.12
N ASP A 110 -5.69 17.20 -3.48
CA ASP A 110 -4.24 17.37 -3.30
C ASP A 110 -3.62 16.20 -2.51
N ALA A 111 -4.34 15.67 -1.52
CA ALA A 111 -3.88 14.50 -0.77
C ALA A 111 -3.66 13.28 -1.68
N TYR A 112 -4.46 13.14 -2.74
CA TYR A 112 -4.33 12.04 -3.72
C TYR A 112 -3.17 12.26 -4.67
N ILE A 113 -2.95 13.48 -5.10
CA ILE A 113 -1.79 13.81 -5.95
C ILE A 113 -0.50 13.56 -5.16
N GLN A 114 -0.40 14.10 -3.95
CA GLN A 114 0.79 13.95 -3.12
C GLN A 114 1.08 12.49 -2.76
N SER A 115 0.11 11.77 -2.20
CA SER A 115 0.35 10.40 -1.75
C SER A 115 0.41 9.40 -2.90
N ASN A 116 -0.55 9.48 -3.85
CA ASN A 116 -0.73 8.41 -4.83
C ASN A 116 0.12 8.60 -6.08
N LEU A 117 0.47 9.83 -6.46
CA LEU A 117 1.30 10.09 -7.63
C LEU A 117 2.74 10.40 -7.23
N ILE A 118 2.95 11.49 -6.48
CA ILE A 118 4.32 11.88 -6.08
C ILE A 118 4.95 10.82 -5.19
N GLY A 119 4.23 10.36 -4.16
CA GLY A 119 4.72 9.31 -3.27
C GLY A 119 5.04 8.01 -4.00
N PHE A 120 4.17 7.56 -4.90
CA PHE A 120 4.43 6.35 -5.68
C PHE A 120 5.60 6.52 -6.65
N TYR A 121 5.75 7.70 -7.25
CA TYR A 121 6.91 8.03 -8.08
C TYR A 121 8.21 7.94 -7.27
N ASN A 122 8.27 8.48 -6.05
CA ASN A 122 9.45 8.39 -5.19
C ASN A 122 9.82 6.92 -4.90
N ILE A 123 8.83 6.07 -4.63
CA ILE A 123 9.05 4.62 -4.43
C ILE A 123 9.60 3.96 -5.69
N LEU A 124 9.07 4.29 -6.88
CA LEU A 124 9.58 3.75 -8.15
C LEU A 124 11.03 4.16 -8.42
N GLU A 125 11.38 5.44 -8.17
CA GLU A 125 12.75 5.92 -8.33
C GLU A 125 13.71 5.24 -7.33
N ALA A 126 13.29 5.10 -6.07
CA ALA A 126 14.08 4.37 -5.10
C ALA A 126 14.30 2.90 -5.50
N CYS A 127 13.25 2.20 -5.97
CA CYS A 127 13.36 0.84 -6.49
C CYS A 127 14.32 0.75 -7.68
N ARG A 128 14.33 1.77 -8.56
CA ARG A 128 15.22 1.83 -9.72
C ARG A 128 16.69 1.96 -9.35
N HIS A 129 16.99 2.75 -8.32
CA HIS A 129 18.36 3.07 -7.93
C HIS A 129 18.96 2.07 -6.92
N HIS A 130 18.16 1.25 -6.26
CA HIS A 130 18.59 0.34 -5.20
C HIS A 130 18.36 -1.15 -5.49
N GLU A 131 18.22 -1.54 -6.75
CA GLU A 131 18.17 -2.95 -7.22
C GLU A 131 17.18 -3.83 -6.45
N VAL A 132 15.95 -3.36 -6.28
CA VAL A 132 14.88 -4.10 -5.61
C VAL A 132 14.50 -5.35 -6.41
N GLU A 133 14.41 -6.50 -5.75
CA GLU A 133 14.04 -7.77 -6.39
C GLU A 133 12.57 -7.81 -6.84
N HIS A 134 11.69 -7.15 -6.11
CA HIS A 134 10.25 -7.07 -6.46
C HIS A 134 9.54 -5.89 -5.82
N LEU A 135 8.69 -5.24 -6.60
CA LEU A 135 7.74 -4.24 -6.14
C LEU A 135 6.32 -4.81 -6.20
N VAL A 136 5.65 -4.94 -5.06
CA VAL A 136 4.20 -5.19 -4.98
C VAL A 136 3.50 -3.87 -4.65
N TYR A 137 2.45 -3.51 -5.36
CA TYR A 137 1.75 -2.26 -5.09
C TYR A 137 0.23 -2.41 -5.13
N ALA A 138 -0.45 -1.63 -4.29
CA ALA A 138 -1.90 -1.61 -4.24
C ALA A 138 -2.46 -0.73 -5.37
N SER A 139 -3.11 -1.38 -6.35
CA SER A 139 -4.11 -0.77 -7.22
C SER A 139 -5.49 -0.88 -6.55
N SER A 140 -6.56 -0.75 -7.30
CA SER A 140 -7.94 -0.77 -6.78
C SER A 140 -8.92 -1.27 -7.83
N SER A 141 -9.97 -1.95 -7.40
CA SER A 141 -11.11 -2.25 -8.27
C SER A 141 -11.79 -1.01 -8.83
N SER A 142 -11.57 0.17 -8.24
CA SER A 142 -12.07 1.45 -8.77
C SER A 142 -11.54 1.75 -10.18
N VAL A 143 -10.42 1.15 -10.62
CA VAL A 143 -9.89 1.33 -11.98
C VAL A 143 -10.83 0.77 -13.06
N TYR A 144 -11.70 -0.19 -12.70
CA TYR A 144 -12.71 -0.71 -13.63
C TYR A 144 -13.74 0.35 -14.03
N GLY A 145 -13.90 1.41 -13.22
CA GLY A 145 -14.72 2.57 -13.58
C GLY A 145 -16.14 2.22 -13.99
N SER A 146 -16.52 2.61 -15.19
CA SER A 146 -17.86 2.36 -15.76
C SER A 146 -18.01 1.00 -16.46
N ASN A 147 -17.07 0.07 -16.31
CA ASN A 147 -17.17 -1.27 -16.90
C ASN A 147 -18.44 -1.99 -16.37
N LYS A 148 -19.24 -2.53 -17.30
CA LYS A 148 -20.50 -3.23 -16.99
C LYS A 148 -20.36 -4.77 -17.03
N LYS A 149 -19.18 -5.27 -17.44
CA LYS A 149 -18.93 -6.71 -17.50
C LYS A 149 -18.82 -7.30 -16.09
N VAL A 150 -19.47 -8.44 -15.89
CA VAL A 150 -19.42 -9.21 -14.64
C VAL A 150 -19.18 -10.68 -14.98
N PRO A 151 -18.20 -11.34 -14.36
CA PRO A 151 -17.19 -10.81 -13.43
C PRO A 151 -16.15 -9.93 -14.14
N TYR A 152 -15.49 -9.03 -13.39
CA TYR A 152 -14.33 -8.29 -13.89
C TYR A 152 -13.15 -9.22 -14.16
N SER A 153 -12.36 -8.90 -15.19
CA SER A 153 -11.13 -9.59 -15.53
C SER A 153 -9.95 -8.63 -15.48
N THR A 154 -8.76 -9.15 -15.20
CA THR A 154 -7.52 -8.38 -15.31
C THR A 154 -7.22 -7.94 -16.75
N ASP A 155 -7.79 -8.63 -17.74
CA ASP A 155 -7.67 -8.31 -19.16
C ASP A 155 -8.64 -7.21 -19.63
N ASP A 156 -9.60 -6.82 -18.78
CA ASP A 156 -10.54 -5.78 -19.13
C ASP A 156 -9.83 -4.43 -19.28
N LYS A 157 -10.23 -3.64 -20.30
CA LYS A 157 -9.76 -2.26 -20.45
C LYS A 157 -10.27 -1.41 -19.28
N VAL A 158 -9.38 -0.64 -18.67
CA VAL A 158 -9.64 0.19 -17.49
C VAL A 158 -9.29 1.66 -17.76
N ASP A 159 -9.77 2.18 -18.89
CA ASP A 159 -9.40 3.51 -19.40
C ASP A 159 -10.43 4.59 -19.06
N ASN A 160 -11.51 4.23 -18.34
CA ASN A 160 -12.62 5.14 -18.01
C ASN A 160 -12.84 5.24 -16.49
N PRO A 161 -11.85 5.77 -15.72
CA PRO A 161 -12.01 5.99 -14.29
C PRO A 161 -13.11 7.03 -14.03
N VAL A 162 -13.92 6.81 -12.98
CA VAL A 162 -15.04 7.70 -12.62
C VAL A 162 -14.76 8.55 -11.37
N SER A 163 -13.53 8.56 -10.89
CA SER A 163 -13.08 9.38 -9.76
C SER A 163 -11.60 9.72 -9.88
N LEU A 164 -11.17 10.81 -9.23
CA LEU A 164 -9.73 11.15 -9.14
C LEU A 164 -8.95 10.02 -8.47
N TYR A 165 -9.49 9.41 -7.41
CA TYR A 165 -8.87 8.24 -6.78
C TYR A 165 -8.61 7.12 -7.79
N ALA A 166 -9.62 6.75 -8.59
CA ALA A 166 -9.47 5.72 -9.61
C ALA A 166 -8.42 6.11 -10.67
N ALA A 167 -8.42 7.39 -11.09
CA ALA A 167 -7.43 7.90 -12.02
C ALA A 167 -6.01 7.80 -11.46
N THR A 168 -5.77 8.16 -10.19
CA THR A 168 -4.45 8.01 -9.57
C THR A 168 -4.01 6.55 -9.48
N LYS A 169 -4.94 5.62 -9.17
CA LYS A 169 -4.60 4.18 -9.12
C LYS A 169 -4.32 3.60 -10.51
N LYS A 170 -5.07 4.02 -11.54
CA LYS A 170 -4.74 3.68 -12.92
C LYS A 170 -3.38 4.25 -13.34
N SER A 171 -3.06 5.48 -12.95
CA SER A 171 -1.74 6.08 -13.19
C SER A 171 -0.62 5.26 -12.55
N ASN A 172 -0.82 4.73 -11.33
CA ASN A 172 0.15 3.84 -10.70
C ASN A 172 0.41 2.58 -11.56
N GLU A 173 -0.63 1.95 -12.13
CA GLU A 173 -0.47 0.80 -13.02
C GLU A 173 0.37 1.15 -14.26
N LEU A 174 0.11 2.33 -14.88
CA LEU A 174 0.84 2.80 -16.04
C LEU A 174 2.30 3.14 -15.72
N MET A 175 2.54 3.84 -14.60
CA MET A 175 3.88 4.18 -14.15
C MET A 175 4.70 2.91 -13.82
N ALA A 176 4.14 1.97 -13.07
CA ALA A 176 4.80 0.71 -12.74
C ALA A 176 5.12 -0.10 -13.99
N HIS A 177 4.21 -0.15 -14.97
CA HIS A 177 4.45 -0.80 -16.25
C HIS A 177 5.62 -0.16 -17.02
N ALA A 178 5.66 1.16 -17.10
CA ALA A 178 6.73 1.90 -17.78
C ALA A 178 8.10 1.63 -17.10
N TYR A 179 8.15 1.70 -15.76
CA TYR A 179 9.38 1.42 -14.99
C TYR A 179 9.83 -0.02 -15.12
N SER A 180 8.90 -0.97 -15.12
CA SER A 180 9.21 -2.38 -15.37
C SER A 180 9.85 -2.60 -16.74
N LYS A 181 9.37 -1.90 -17.77
CA LYS A 181 9.90 -2.01 -19.13
C LYS A 181 11.24 -1.30 -19.33
N LEU A 182 11.39 -0.10 -18.76
CA LEU A 182 12.58 0.73 -18.95
C LEU A 182 13.74 0.28 -18.07
N TYR A 183 13.45 -0.18 -16.85
CA TYR A 183 14.47 -0.43 -15.82
C TYR A 183 14.45 -1.86 -15.30
N ASN A 184 13.68 -2.77 -15.91
CA ASN A 184 13.57 -4.19 -15.53
C ASN A 184 13.18 -4.40 -14.06
N ILE A 185 12.38 -3.51 -13.46
CA ILE A 185 11.89 -3.66 -12.10
C ILE A 185 10.73 -4.66 -12.10
N PRO A 186 10.89 -5.86 -11.51
CA PRO A 186 9.77 -6.81 -11.40
C PRO A 186 8.68 -6.20 -10.53
N SER A 187 7.46 -6.10 -11.05
CA SER A 187 6.37 -5.47 -10.32
C SER A 187 5.05 -6.23 -10.46
N THR A 188 4.26 -6.23 -9.38
CA THR A 188 2.92 -6.81 -9.32
C THR A 188 1.93 -5.81 -8.75
N GLY A 189 0.95 -5.39 -9.56
CA GLY A 189 -0.16 -4.55 -9.13
C GLY A 189 -1.36 -5.38 -8.66
N LEU A 190 -1.92 -5.06 -7.50
CA LEU A 190 -3.06 -5.76 -6.92
C LEU A 190 -4.29 -4.87 -6.95
N ARG A 191 -5.31 -5.22 -7.75
CA ARG A 191 -6.59 -4.50 -7.81
C ARG A 191 -7.48 -4.94 -6.65
N PHE A 192 -7.23 -4.38 -5.45
CA PHE A 192 -8.04 -4.70 -4.28
C PHE A 192 -9.50 -4.28 -4.46
N PHE A 193 -10.40 -5.20 -4.14
CA PHE A 193 -11.80 -4.92 -3.87
C PHE A 193 -11.97 -4.45 -2.42
N THR A 194 -13.20 -4.44 -1.90
CA THR A 194 -13.44 -4.08 -0.49
C THR A 194 -12.78 -5.09 0.42
N VAL A 195 -11.74 -4.65 1.12
CA VAL A 195 -11.04 -5.47 2.11
C VAL A 195 -11.72 -5.30 3.46
N TYR A 196 -11.94 -6.40 4.18
CA TYR A 196 -12.51 -6.41 5.52
C TYR A 196 -11.74 -7.38 6.42
N GLY A 197 -11.84 -7.21 7.72
CA GLY A 197 -11.17 -8.06 8.70
C GLY A 197 -10.84 -7.33 10.00
N PRO A 198 -10.10 -7.98 10.92
CA PRO A 198 -9.68 -7.42 12.18
C PRO A 198 -8.91 -6.10 12.02
N ALA A 199 -9.17 -5.15 12.91
CA ALA A 199 -8.60 -3.81 12.87
C ALA A 199 -8.88 -3.04 11.56
N GLY A 200 -10.03 -3.31 10.90
CA GLY A 200 -10.45 -2.66 9.67
C GLY A 200 -10.61 -1.14 9.79
N ARG A 201 -10.80 -0.48 8.65
CA ARG A 201 -10.95 0.98 8.61
C ARG A 201 -12.35 1.39 9.08
N PRO A 202 -12.46 2.40 9.97
CA PRO A 202 -13.75 2.82 10.55
C PRO A 202 -14.67 3.55 9.56
N ASP A 203 -14.15 4.08 8.45
CA ASP A 203 -14.90 4.75 7.39
C ASP A 203 -15.58 3.79 6.40
N MET A 204 -15.35 2.49 6.53
CA MET A 204 -15.96 1.49 5.66
C MET A 204 -17.42 1.21 6.03
N ALA A 205 -18.22 0.89 5.02
CA ALA A 205 -19.67 0.71 5.17
C ALA A 205 -20.06 -0.32 6.25
N TYR A 206 -19.38 -1.46 6.30
CA TYR A 206 -19.64 -2.49 7.31
C TYR A 206 -19.42 -1.97 8.74
N PHE A 207 -18.39 -1.14 8.97
CA PHE A 207 -18.14 -0.52 10.26
C PHE A 207 -19.24 0.49 10.62
N GLY A 208 -19.62 1.33 9.66
CA GLY A 208 -20.69 2.30 9.82
C GLY A 208 -22.03 1.63 10.13
N PHE A 209 -22.37 0.52 9.48
CA PHE A 209 -23.59 -0.23 9.74
C PHE A 209 -23.57 -0.92 11.11
N THR A 210 -22.45 -1.56 11.47
CA THR A 210 -22.30 -2.18 12.79
C THR A 210 -22.47 -1.15 13.91
N ASN A 211 -21.80 0.01 13.80
CA ASN A 211 -21.94 1.08 14.80
C ASN A 211 -23.38 1.60 14.93
N LYS A 212 -24.12 1.71 13.82
CA LYS A 212 -25.52 2.12 13.85
C LYS A 212 -26.40 1.07 14.53
N LEU A 213 -26.19 -0.21 14.22
CA LEU A 213 -26.96 -1.32 14.82
C LEU A 213 -26.71 -1.44 16.33
N VAL A 214 -25.48 -1.19 16.79
CA VAL A 214 -25.15 -1.27 18.23
C VAL A 214 -25.71 -0.08 19.02
N LYS A 215 -25.86 1.08 18.36
CA LYS A 215 -26.35 2.31 19.03
C LYS A 215 -27.89 2.44 19.00
N GLY A 216 -28.61 1.62 18.27
CA GLY A 216 -30.08 1.65 18.08
C GLY A 216 -30.45 2.53 16.91
#